data_493dd6b91f09da531f9c7f1536add9a6
#
_entry.id   493dd6b91f09da531f9c7f1536add9a6
#
_cell.length_a   1.000
_cell.length_b   1.000
_cell.length_c   1.000
_cell.angle_alpha   90.00
_cell.angle_beta   90.00
_cell.angle_gamma   90.00
#
_symmetry.space_group_name_H-M   'P 1'
#
loop_
_entity.id
_entity.type
_entity.pdbx_description
1 polymer ?
#
loop_
_entity_poly.entity_id
_entity_poly.type
_entity_poly.pdbx_seq_one_letter_code
_entity_poly.pdbx_strand_id
1 'polypeptide(L)'
;DVYKRQIENSLIEYLIPFYEAGLDAVIVQDMGVFNLIRKHFPDMDIHASTQMTQTGVYGSRLLKELGATRIVTSREINLQEIKQLHERLDVEIESFVHGALCYCYSGQCLLSSFNGGRSGNRGRCAQPCRMPYDVYDNGEKINNRNNSYALSPKDMCALQILPDVIESGVYSLKIEGRMKNVTYAAMVTHIYRKYVDMYLERGRKGFKVDKQDIDDLSDIYNRGAFT
;
A
#
# COMPACT_ATOMS: atom_id res chain seq x y z
N ASP A 1 -18.90 -28.81 -0.63
CA ASP A 1 -18.35 -27.46 -0.85
C ASP A 1 -19.39 -26.40 -1.22
N VAL A 2 -20.49 -26.39 -0.45
CA VAL A 2 -21.56 -25.39 -0.58
C VAL A 2 -21.01 -23.96 -0.33
N TYR A 3 -20.10 -23.80 0.61
CA TYR A 3 -19.46 -22.51 0.92
C TYR A 3 -18.67 -21.90 -0.25
N LYS A 4 -17.92 -22.69 -0.99
CA LYS A 4 -17.16 -22.19 -2.15
C LYS A 4 -18.10 -21.67 -3.23
N ARG A 5 -19.14 -22.40 -3.58
CA ARG A 5 -20.12 -21.98 -4.60
C ARG A 5 -20.89 -20.71 -4.20
N GLN A 6 -21.20 -20.56 -2.91
CA GLN A 6 -21.88 -19.35 -2.41
C GLN A 6 -20.98 -18.13 -2.52
N ILE A 7 -19.69 -18.25 -2.16
CA ILE A 7 -18.72 -17.15 -2.31
C ILE A 7 -18.52 -16.83 -3.79
N GLU A 8 -18.39 -17.83 -4.65
CA GLU A 8 -18.24 -17.64 -6.09
C GLU A 8 -19.40 -16.85 -6.68
N ASN A 9 -20.63 -17.32 -6.47
CA ASN A 9 -21.83 -16.65 -7.01
C ASN A 9 -22.01 -15.24 -6.44
N SER A 10 -21.87 -15.05 -5.12
CA SER A 10 -22.04 -13.74 -4.50
C SER A 10 -20.98 -12.73 -4.94
N LEU A 11 -19.74 -13.17 -5.19
CA LEU A 11 -18.68 -12.29 -5.71
C LEU A 11 -18.97 -11.85 -7.14
N ILE A 12 -19.41 -12.77 -8.00
CA ILE A 12 -19.74 -12.46 -9.38
C ILE A 12 -20.93 -11.49 -9.42
N GLU A 13 -22.02 -11.80 -8.72
CA GLU A 13 -23.20 -10.93 -8.62
C GLU A 13 -22.83 -9.52 -8.08
N TYR A 14 -21.92 -9.45 -7.13
CA TYR A 14 -21.42 -8.19 -6.58
C TYR A 14 -20.62 -7.38 -7.60
N LEU A 15 -19.80 -8.01 -8.44
CA LEU A 15 -18.91 -7.33 -9.38
C LEU A 15 -19.60 -6.93 -10.69
N ILE A 16 -20.65 -7.63 -11.14
CA ILE A 16 -21.36 -7.34 -12.40
C ILE A 16 -21.72 -5.86 -12.55
N PRO A 17 -22.39 -5.20 -11.57
CA PRO A 17 -22.78 -3.80 -11.75
C PRO A 17 -21.61 -2.84 -11.92
N PHE A 18 -20.47 -3.12 -11.29
CA PHE A 18 -19.25 -2.31 -11.42
C PHE A 18 -18.57 -2.56 -12.77
N TYR A 19 -18.54 -3.79 -13.23
CA TYR A 19 -18.00 -4.15 -14.53
C TYR A 19 -18.79 -3.51 -15.66
N GLU A 20 -20.13 -3.59 -15.60
CA GLU A 20 -21.05 -2.95 -16.56
C GLU A 20 -20.95 -1.41 -16.53
N ALA A 21 -20.62 -0.83 -15.37
CA ALA A 21 -20.37 0.60 -15.22
C ALA A 21 -18.98 1.04 -15.72
N GLY A 22 -18.15 0.12 -16.21
CA GLY A 22 -16.83 0.42 -16.76
C GLY A 22 -15.75 0.59 -15.71
N LEU A 23 -15.79 -0.19 -14.62
CA LEU A 23 -14.71 -0.21 -13.64
C LEU A 23 -13.39 -0.65 -14.30
N ASP A 24 -12.36 0.19 -14.22
CA ASP A 24 -11.07 -0.05 -14.89
C ASP A 24 -10.33 -1.25 -14.31
N ALA A 25 -10.24 -1.37 -12.98
CA ALA A 25 -9.44 -2.40 -12.33
C ALA A 25 -9.91 -2.75 -10.93
N VAL A 26 -9.49 -3.90 -10.45
CA VAL A 26 -9.68 -4.34 -9.05
C VAL A 26 -8.36 -4.70 -8.39
N ILE A 27 -8.20 -4.33 -7.12
CA ILE A 27 -7.05 -4.74 -6.32
C ILE A 27 -7.42 -6.03 -5.57
N VAL A 28 -6.68 -7.10 -5.82
CA VAL A 28 -6.98 -8.44 -5.28
C VAL A 28 -5.82 -8.97 -4.47
N GLN A 29 -6.12 -9.62 -3.33
CA GLN A 29 -5.11 -10.27 -2.50
C GLN A 29 -5.27 -11.80 -2.42
N ASP A 30 -6.45 -12.34 -2.71
CA ASP A 30 -6.75 -13.77 -2.63
C ASP A 30 -6.68 -14.42 -4.01
N MET A 31 -5.93 -15.53 -4.12
CA MET A 31 -5.72 -16.21 -5.40
C MET A 31 -6.98 -16.87 -5.95
N GLY A 32 -7.91 -17.29 -5.08
CA GLY A 32 -9.20 -17.83 -5.50
C GLY A 32 -10.06 -16.74 -6.15
N VAL A 33 -10.12 -15.57 -5.52
CA VAL A 33 -10.79 -14.36 -6.07
C VAL A 33 -10.13 -13.93 -7.36
N PHE A 34 -8.79 -13.92 -7.42
CA PHE A 34 -8.03 -13.59 -8.63
C PHE A 34 -8.45 -14.46 -9.82
N ASN A 35 -8.46 -15.78 -9.62
CA ASN A 35 -8.83 -16.72 -10.67
C ASN A 35 -10.30 -16.60 -11.09
N LEU A 36 -11.20 -16.33 -10.14
CA LEU A 36 -12.62 -16.09 -10.44
C LEU A 36 -12.80 -14.86 -11.32
N ILE A 37 -12.17 -13.75 -10.96
CA ILE A 37 -12.26 -12.50 -11.73
C ILE A 37 -11.70 -12.72 -13.13
N ARG A 38 -10.53 -13.32 -13.26
CA ARG A 38 -9.91 -13.60 -14.56
C ARG A 38 -10.79 -14.47 -15.45
N LYS A 39 -11.54 -15.42 -14.85
CA LYS A 39 -12.44 -16.32 -15.58
C LYS A 39 -13.73 -15.64 -16.05
N HIS A 40 -14.33 -14.80 -15.20
CA HIS A 40 -15.67 -14.24 -15.44
C HIS A 40 -15.66 -12.80 -15.98
N PHE A 41 -14.56 -12.07 -15.80
CA PHE A 41 -14.37 -10.69 -16.22
C PHE A 41 -13.01 -10.55 -16.94
N PRO A 42 -12.87 -11.13 -18.15
CA PRO A 42 -11.58 -11.26 -18.83
C PRO A 42 -10.94 -9.90 -19.17
N ASP A 43 -11.75 -8.88 -19.40
CA ASP A 43 -11.31 -7.53 -19.77
C ASP A 43 -11.04 -6.62 -18.57
N MET A 44 -11.33 -7.09 -17.34
CA MET A 44 -11.07 -6.33 -16.12
C MET A 44 -9.60 -6.46 -15.72
N ASP A 45 -8.93 -5.34 -15.53
CA ASP A 45 -7.57 -5.31 -15.03
C ASP A 45 -7.50 -5.77 -13.58
N ILE A 46 -6.50 -6.60 -13.26
CA ILE A 46 -6.26 -7.09 -11.91
C ILE A 46 -4.92 -6.54 -11.39
N HIS A 47 -5.00 -5.76 -10.33
CA HIS A 47 -3.84 -5.28 -9.60
C HIS A 47 -3.57 -6.20 -8.40
N ALA A 48 -2.40 -6.83 -8.39
CA ALA A 48 -1.98 -7.67 -7.27
C ALA A 48 -1.72 -6.81 -6.03
N SER A 49 -2.49 -7.06 -4.97
CA SER A 49 -2.41 -6.27 -3.73
C SER A 49 -1.03 -6.38 -3.04
N THR A 50 -0.62 -5.32 -2.34
CA THR A 50 0.50 -5.39 -1.38
C THR A 50 0.35 -6.52 -0.36
N GLN A 51 -0.88 -6.94 -0.06
CA GLN A 51 -1.18 -8.04 0.86
C GLN A 51 -0.86 -9.43 0.28
N MET A 52 -0.54 -9.53 -1.01
CA MET A 52 0.04 -10.74 -1.62
C MET A 52 1.54 -10.89 -1.34
N THR A 53 2.13 -9.96 -0.59
CA THR A 53 3.52 -9.99 -0.10
C THR A 53 4.54 -10.13 -1.24
N GLN A 54 4.40 -9.28 -2.28
CA GLN A 54 5.33 -9.33 -3.40
C GLN A 54 6.61 -8.56 -3.07
N THR A 55 7.67 -9.31 -2.78
CA THR A 55 8.99 -8.81 -2.38
C THR A 55 10.08 -9.09 -3.42
N GLY A 56 9.74 -9.65 -4.59
CA GLY A 56 10.75 -9.99 -5.58
C GLY A 56 10.20 -10.41 -6.93
N VAL A 57 11.14 -10.58 -7.88
CA VAL A 57 10.86 -10.81 -9.30
C VAL A 57 10.07 -12.09 -9.55
N TYR A 58 10.37 -13.19 -8.84
CA TYR A 58 9.77 -14.49 -9.14
C TYR A 58 8.27 -14.54 -8.80
N GLY A 59 7.88 -14.08 -7.62
CA GLY A 59 6.47 -14.01 -7.24
C GLY A 59 5.68 -13.04 -8.13
N SER A 60 6.25 -11.90 -8.43
CA SER A 60 5.64 -10.90 -9.32
C SER A 60 5.49 -11.42 -10.76
N ARG A 61 6.47 -12.20 -11.25
CA ARG A 61 6.39 -12.87 -12.55
C ARG A 61 5.22 -13.85 -12.59
N LEU A 62 5.07 -14.69 -11.57
CA LEU A 62 3.95 -15.64 -11.49
C LEU A 62 2.61 -14.90 -11.57
N LEU A 63 2.45 -13.81 -10.83
CA LEU A 63 1.21 -13.04 -10.85
C LEU A 63 0.96 -12.39 -12.22
N LYS A 64 2.00 -11.87 -12.88
CA LYS A 64 1.90 -11.37 -14.25
C LYS A 64 1.47 -12.49 -15.21
N GLU A 65 2.09 -13.66 -15.16
CA GLU A 65 1.73 -14.82 -15.99
C GLU A 65 0.28 -15.29 -15.75
N LEU A 66 -0.23 -15.13 -14.53
CA LEU A 66 -1.63 -15.38 -14.21
C LEU A 66 -2.57 -14.25 -14.65
N GLY A 67 -2.04 -13.14 -15.15
CA GLY A 67 -2.81 -12.05 -15.73
C GLY A 67 -2.94 -10.78 -14.85
N ALA A 68 -2.07 -10.58 -13.86
CA ALA A 68 -1.99 -9.29 -13.19
C ALA A 68 -1.40 -8.24 -14.14
N THR A 69 -2.04 -7.08 -14.24
CA THR A 69 -1.59 -5.94 -15.04
C THR A 69 -0.76 -4.96 -14.22
N ARG A 70 -0.91 -4.98 -12.90
CA ARG A 70 -0.14 -4.15 -11.95
C ARG A 70 0.22 -4.92 -10.70
N ILE A 71 1.45 -4.68 -10.20
CA ILE A 71 1.92 -5.20 -8.92
C ILE A 71 2.01 -4.06 -7.91
N VAL A 72 1.23 -4.13 -6.83
CA VAL A 72 1.39 -3.23 -5.69
C VAL A 72 2.45 -3.82 -4.78
N THR A 73 3.61 -3.20 -4.73
CA THR A 73 4.76 -3.73 -3.99
C THR A 73 4.50 -3.83 -2.49
N SER A 74 5.16 -4.79 -1.84
CA SER A 74 5.28 -4.79 -0.38
C SER A 74 6.04 -3.54 0.09
N ARG A 75 5.79 -3.10 1.32
CA ARG A 75 6.46 -1.93 1.90
C ARG A 75 7.91 -2.22 2.31
N GLU A 76 8.27 -3.49 2.35
CA GLU A 76 9.57 -3.99 2.82
C GLU A 76 10.65 -3.95 1.74
N ILE A 77 10.28 -3.81 0.46
CA ILE A 77 11.26 -3.78 -0.63
C ILE A 77 11.83 -2.38 -0.83
N ASN A 78 13.10 -2.33 -1.20
CA ASN A 78 13.80 -1.09 -1.48
C ASN A 78 13.70 -0.68 -2.96
N LEU A 79 14.12 0.56 -3.27
CA LEU A 79 14.03 1.10 -4.63
C LEU A 79 14.86 0.32 -5.65
N GLN A 80 15.94 -0.33 -5.23
CA GLN A 80 16.79 -1.14 -6.10
C GLN A 80 16.08 -2.45 -6.50
N GLU A 81 15.34 -3.05 -5.58
CA GLU A 81 14.49 -4.21 -5.85
C GLU A 81 13.31 -3.84 -6.74
N ILE A 82 12.70 -2.68 -6.53
CA ILE A 82 11.64 -2.13 -7.42
C ILE A 82 12.20 -1.95 -8.84
N LYS A 83 13.38 -1.38 -8.97
CA LYS A 83 14.05 -1.21 -10.26
C LYS A 83 14.30 -2.56 -10.97
N GLN A 84 14.71 -3.58 -10.23
CA GLN A 84 14.86 -4.93 -10.78
C GLN A 84 13.52 -5.53 -11.24
N LEU A 85 12.42 -5.26 -10.54
CA LEU A 85 11.08 -5.65 -10.99
C LEU A 85 10.75 -4.97 -12.32
N HIS A 86 10.95 -3.66 -12.41
CA HIS A 86 10.69 -2.87 -13.61
C HIS A 86 11.51 -3.35 -14.81
N GLU A 87 12.82 -3.57 -14.63
CA GLU A 87 13.73 -3.98 -15.69
C GLU A 87 13.49 -5.41 -16.20
N ARG A 88 12.95 -6.29 -15.35
CA ARG A 88 12.78 -7.72 -15.68
C ARG A 88 11.36 -8.14 -16.00
N LEU A 89 10.41 -7.30 -15.68
CA LEU A 89 8.99 -7.60 -15.88
C LEU A 89 8.31 -6.43 -16.59
N ASP A 90 7.66 -6.75 -17.70
CA ASP A 90 6.78 -5.81 -18.39
C ASP A 90 5.41 -5.82 -17.66
N VAL A 91 5.32 -5.11 -16.53
CA VAL A 91 4.13 -4.97 -15.69
C VAL A 91 4.18 -3.63 -14.97
N GLU A 92 3.04 -2.99 -14.79
CA GLU A 92 2.99 -1.75 -14.03
C GLU A 92 3.32 -1.98 -12.54
N ILE A 93 4.09 -1.06 -11.97
CA ILE A 93 4.47 -1.12 -10.56
C ILE A 93 3.81 0.04 -9.82
N GLU A 94 3.11 -0.29 -8.73
CA GLU A 94 2.56 0.68 -7.79
C GLU A 94 3.28 0.56 -6.45
N SER A 95 3.72 1.68 -5.87
CA SER A 95 4.40 1.69 -4.58
C SER A 95 3.86 2.80 -3.67
N PHE A 96 3.86 2.51 -2.37
CA PHE A 96 3.49 3.52 -1.37
C PHE A 96 4.56 4.61 -1.31
N VAL A 97 4.09 5.86 -1.22
CA VAL A 97 4.95 7.06 -1.11
C VAL A 97 4.60 7.94 0.07
N HIS A 98 3.40 7.80 0.65
CA HIS A 98 2.97 8.62 1.77
C HIS A 98 1.98 7.91 2.68
N GLY A 99 2.06 8.24 3.98
CA GLY A 99 1.10 7.85 4.99
C GLY A 99 1.54 6.67 5.85
N ALA A 100 0.58 5.98 6.45
CA ALA A 100 0.83 4.99 7.48
C ALA A 100 1.62 3.75 7.02
N LEU A 101 2.67 3.43 7.77
CA LEU A 101 3.38 2.14 7.64
C LEU A 101 2.76 1.08 8.55
N CYS A 102 2.83 -0.18 8.13
CA CYS A 102 2.52 -1.33 8.99
C CYS A 102 3.74 -1.74 9.81
N TYR A 103 3.51 -2.18 11.05
CA TYR A 103 4.56 -2.76 11.89
C TYR A 103 5.01 -4.13 11.38
N CYS A 104 4.06 -4.92 10.89
CA CYS A 104 4.29 -6.27 10.39
C CYS A 104 4.55 -6.27 8.87
N TYR A 105 5.16 -7.33 8.37
CA TYR A 105 5.26 -7.60 6.94
C TYR A 105 3.91 -7.48 6.24
N SER A 106 3.92 -6.93 5.04
CA SER A 106 2.73 -6.74 4.21
C SER A 106 1.96 -8.03 4.03
N GLY A 107 0.65 -8.03 4.34
CA GLY A 107 -0.22 -9.21 4.22
C GLY A 107 -0.08 -10.28 5.31
N GLN A 108 0.91 -10.21 6.19
CA GLN A 108 1.23 -11.28 7.14
C GLN A 108 0.76 -11.01 8.58
N CYS A 109 0.13 -9.87 8.84
CA CYS A 109 -0.28 -9.49 10.19
C CYS A 109 -1.56 -10.20 10.64
N LEU A 110 -1.48 -10.94 11.73
CA LEU A 110 -2.62 -11.59 12.38
C LEU A 110 -3.05 -10.92 13.70
N LEU A 111 -2.33 -9.87 14.16
CA LEU A 111 -2.55 -9.27 15.48
C LEU A 111 -4.00 -8.80 15.70
N SER A 112 -4.59 -8.12 14.72
CA SER A 112 -5.99 -7.66 14.79
C SER A 112 -7.01 -8.80 14.70
N SER A 113 -6.65 -9.91 14.03
CA SER A 113 -7.50 -11.11 13.96
C SER A 113 -7.56 -11.84 15.30
N PHE A 114 -6.42 -12.00 15.97
CA PHE A 114 -6.33 -12.64 17.28
C PHE A 114 -7.01 -11.79 18.37
N ASN A 115 -6.80 -10.49 18.39
CA ASN A 115 -7.29 -9.62 19.46
C ASN A 115 -8.76 -9.17 19.30
N GLY A 116 -9.44 -9.53 18.23
CA GLY A 116 -10.83 -9.05 18.05
C GLY A 116 -11.54 -9.61 16.82
N GLY A 117 -11.04 -10.67 16.20
CA GLY A 117 -11.65 -11.30 15.03
C GLY A 117 -11.68 -10.39 13.77
N ARG A 118 -10.89 -9.30 13.75
CA ARG A 118 -10.88 -8.29 12.68
C ARG A 118 -9.66 -8.46 11.79
N SER A 119 -9.81 -9.20 10.69
CA SER A 119 -8.71 -9.46 9.76
C SER A 119 -8.27 -8.19 9.00
N GLY A 120 -6.97 -7.90 9.05
CA GLY A 120 -6.36 -6.84 8.24
C GLY A 120 -6.45 -7.13 6.75
N ASN A 121 -6.29 -8.38 6.34
CA ASN A 121 -6.38 -8.82 4.94
C ASN A 121 -7.79 -8.73 4.37
N ARG A 122 -8.80 -8.66 5.23
CA ARG A 122 -10.20 -8.36 4.85
C ARG A 122 -10.56 -6.88 5.01
N GLY A 123 -9.57 -6.00 5.10
CA GLY A 123 -9.80 -4.56 5.26
C GLY A 123 -10.36 -4.13 6.61
N ARG A 124 -10.38 -4.97 7.64
CA ARG A 124 -11.05 -4.75 8.94
C ARG A 124 -10.07 -4.52 10.10
N CYS A 125 -8.80 -4.26 9.83
CA CYS A 125 -7.78 -4.07 10.87
C CYS A 125 -8.21 -3.00 11.88
N ALA A 126 -8.23 -3.37 13.18
CA ALA A 126 -8.49 -2.45 14.28
C ALA A 126 -7.26 -1.62 14.69
N GLN A 127 -6.11 -1.83 14.05
CA GLN A 127 -4.85 -1.15 14.33
C GLN A 127 -4.34 -1.35 15.79
N PRO A 128 -4.33 -2.55 16.38
CA PRO A 128 -3.87 -2.76 17.75
C PRO A 128 -2.42 -2.32 17.93
N CYS A 129 -1.57 -2.40 16.90
CA CYS A 129 -0.18 -1.89 16.96
C CYS A 129 -0.07 -0.37 17.23
N ARG A 130 -1.19 0.38 17.18
CA ARG A 130 -1.26 1.82 17.47
C ARG A 130 -1.67 2.13 18.92
N MET A 131 -1.86 1.09 19.73
CA MET A 131 -2.15 1.25 21.15
C MET A 131 -0.86 1.37 21.96
N PRO A 132 -0.91 2.00 23.16
CA PRO A 132 0.21 1.99 24.05
C PRO A 132 0.43 0.59 24.65
N TYR A 133 1.70 0.18 24.77
CA TYR A 133 2.12 -1.09 25.36
C TYR A 133 3.19 -0.87 26.40
N ASP A 134 3.13 -1.67 27.46
CA ASP A 134 4.23 -1.83 28.39
C ASP A 134 5.19 -2.88 27.83
N VAL A 135 6.46 -2.51 27.74
CA VAL A 135 7.53 -3.39 27.25
C VAL A 135 8.38 -3.83 28.42
N TYR A 136 8.59 -5.14 28.54
CA TYR A 136 9.38 -5.74 29.62
C TYR A 136 10.58 -6.49 29.04
N ASP A 137 11.72 -6.34 29.72
CA ASP A 137 12.92 -7.15 29.49
C ASP A 137 13.32 -7.79 30.82
N ASN A 138 13.46 -9.12 30.85
CA ASN A 138 13.74 -9.91 32.03
C ASN A 138 12.85 -9.58 33.25
N GLY A 139 11.59 -9.21 33.03
CA GLY A 139 10.60 -8.86 34.05
C GLY A 139 10.63 -7.39 34.51
N GLU A 140 11.56 -6.60 34.01
CA GLU A 140 11.64 -5.16 34.26
C GLU A 140 10.98 -4.36 33.13
N LYS A 141 10.16 -3.38 33.49
CA LYS A 141 9.56 -2.48 32.51
C LYS A 141 10.60 -1.51 31.97
N ILE A 142 10.85 -1.56 30.64
CA ILE A 142 11.89 -0.78 29.98
C ILE A 142 11.39 0.47 29.25
N ASN A 143 10.07 0.67 29.14
CA ASN A 143 9.49 1.86 28.52
C ASN A 143 8.69 2.70 29.51
N ASN A 144 8.46 3.97 29.16
CA ASN A 144 7.69 4.94 29.94
C ASN A 144 6.58 5.57 29.08
N ARG A 145 5.87 6.57 29.61
CA ARG A 145 4.75 7.23 28.91
C ARG A 145 5.17 7.88 27.58
N ASN A 146 6.39 8.35 27.45
CA ASN A 146 6.86 9.05 26.24
C ASN A 146 7.17 8.08 25.08
N ASN A 147 7.41 6.80 25.38
CA ASN A 147 7.71 5.76 24.39
C ASN A 147 6.77 4.54 24.52
N SER A 148 5.52 4.75 24.93
CA SER A 148 4.53 3.69 25.13
C SER A 148 3.98 3.11 23.80
N TYR A 149 4.09 3.81 22.69
CA TYR A 149 3.63 3.34 21.38
C TYR A 149 4.69 2.51 20.65
N ALA A 150 5.24 1.53 21.33
CA ALA A 150 6.40 0.74 20.89
C ALA A 150 6.22 0.03 19.54
N LEU A 151 4.99 -0.33 19.17
CA LEU A 151 4.69 -1.00 17.91
C LEU A 151 4.18 -0.04 16.81
N SER A 152 4.14 1.27 17.06
CA SER A 152 3.63 2.25 16.10
C SER A 152 4.75 2.86 15.27
N PRO A 153 4.97 2.42 14.02
CA PRO A 153 5.95 3.09 13.15
C PRO A 153 5.51 4.53 12.87
N LYS A 154 6.48 5.36 12.55
CA LYS A 154 6.25 6.69 11.98
C LYS A 154 5.58 6.58 10.61
N ASP A 155 5.01 7.66 10.12
CA ASP A 155 4.42 7.69 8.78
C ASP A 155 5.51 7.88 7.72
N MET A 156 5.29 7.31 6.53
CA MET A 156 6.18 7.48 5.36
C MET A 156 5.93 8.84 4.71
N CYS A 157 7.02 9.49 4.27
CA CYS A 157 6.96 10.61 3.34
C CYS A 157 8.14 10.51 2.37
N ALA A 158 7.88 10.04 1.16
CA ALA A 158 8.90 9.87 0.11
C ALA A 158 9.10 11.13 -0.76
N LEU A 159 8.55 12.29 -0.38
CA LEU A 159 8.57 13.48 -1.23
C LEU A 159 9.98 13.93 -1.60
N GLN A 160 10.92 13.89 -0.66
CA GLN A 160 12.30 14.31 -0.89
C GLN A 160 13.07 13.37 -1.83
N ILE A 161 12.69 12.09 -1.85
CA ILE A 161 13.30 11.06 -2.70
C ILE A 161 12.41 10.72 -3.91
N LEU A 162 11.42 11.55 -4.22
CA LEU A 162 10.47 11.29 -5.31
C LEU A 162 11.15 11.04 -6.67
N PRO A 163 12.24 11.76 -7.05
CA PRO A 163 13.00 11.42 -8.25
C PRO A 163 13.51 9.98 -8.26
N ASP A 164 14.02 9.49 -7.12
CA ASP A 164 14.52 8.11 -7.03
C ASP A 164 13.38 7.09 -7.16
N VAL A 165 12.20 7.39 -6.60
CA VAL A 165 10.99 6.57 -6.74
C VAL A 165 10.57 6.48 -8.21
N ILE A 166 10.50 7.62 -8.92
CA ILE A 166 10.11 7.65 -10.33
C ILE A 166 11.14 6.91 -11.20
N GLU A 167 12.42 7.17 -10.99
CA GLU A 167 13.52 6.55 -11.75
C GLU A 167 13.69 5.04 -11.46
N SER A 168 13.13 4.54 -10.36
CA SER A 168 13.06 3.10 -10.09
C SER A 168 12.01 2.37 -10.94
N GLY A 169 11.19 3.08 -11.72
CA GLY A 169 10.17 2.53 -12.60
C GLY A 169 8.80 2.37 -11.93
N VAL A 170 8.55 3.07 -10.83
CA VAL A 170 7.21 3.13 -10.23
C VAL A 170 6.29 3.91 -11.17
N TYR A 171 5.26 3.24 -11.66
CA TYR A 171 4.23 3.82 -12.54
C TYR A 171 3.14 4.57 -11.73
N SER A 172 2.73 4.01 -10.60
CA SER A 172 1.66 4.54 -9.76
C SER A 172 2.14 4.83 -8.33
N LEU A 173 1.91 6.06 -7.87
CA LEU A 173 2.26 6.52 -6.53
C LEU A 173 1.06 6.34 -5.59
N LYS A 174 1.20 5.48 -4.58
CA LYS A 174 0.11 5.17 -3.66
C LYS A 174 0.20 5.96 -2.37
N ILE A 175 -0.88 6.68 -2.04
CA ILE A 175 -1.03 7.41 -0.78
C ILE A 175 -1.91 6.56 0.16
N GLU A 176 -1.38 6.21 1.34
CA GLU A 176 -2.18 5.52 2.36
C GLU A 176 -3.01 6.53 3.14
N GLY A 177 -4.33 6.41 3.09
CA GLY A 177 -5.19 7.39 3.73
C GLY A 177 -6.65 6.97 3.89
N ARG A 178 -6.98 5.67 3.81
CA ARG A 178 -8.36 5.15 3.84
C ARG A 178 -9.20 5.67 5.01
N MET A 179 -8.60 5.89 6.18
CA MET A 179 -9.27 6.39 7.38
C MET A 179 -9.06 7.89 7.60
N LYS A 180 -8.59 8.61 6.59
CA LYS A 180 -8.34 10.04 6.64
C LYS A 180 -9.51 10.84 6.07
N ASN A 181 -9.54 12.13 6.39
CA ASN A 181 -10.56 13.05 5.88
C ASN A 181 -10.23 13.52 4.44
N VAL A 182 -11.19 14.19 3.82
CA VAL A 182 -11.07 14.72 2.46
C VAL A 182 -9.94 15.73 2.34
N THR A 183 -9.71 16.56 3.35
CA THR A 183 -8.65 17.57 3.36
C THR A 183 -7.28 16.93 3.26
N TYR A 184 -7.04 15.85 4.02
CA TYR A 184 -5.80 15.07 3.91
C TYR A 184 -5.60 14.52 2.49
N ALA A 185 -6.62 13.88 1.94
CA ALA A 185 -6.52 13.28 0.61
C ALA A 185 -6.23 14.36 -0.45
N ALA A 186 -6.95 15.48 -0.43
CA ALA A 186 -6.78 16.57 -1.38
C ALA A 186 -5.38 17.21 -1.27
N MET A 187 -4.94 17.54 -0.06
CA MET A 187 -3.67 18.24 0.15
C MET A 187 -2.45 17.36 -0.17
N VAL A 188 -2.44 16.12 0.31
CA VAL A 188 -1.34 15.19 0.01
C VAL A 188 -1.24 14.94 -1.50
N THR A 189 -2.37 14.70 -2.16
CA THR A 189 -2.41 14.48 -3.62
C THR A 189 -1.93 15.73 -4.37
N HIS A 190 -2.38 16.92 -3.97
CA HIS A 190 -1.97 18.18 -4.58
C HIS A 190 -0.44 18.40 -4.48
N ILE A 191 0.13 18.21 -3.30
CA ILE A 191 1.58 18.36 -3.09
C ILE A 191 2.36 17.32 -3.92
N TYR A 192 1.99 16.05 -3.87
CA TYR A 192 2.69 15.03 -4.69
C TYR A 192 2.53 15.31 -6.18
N ARG A 193 1.35 15.74 -6.66
CA ARG A 193 1.15 16.13 -8.07
C ARG A 193 2.07 17.28 -8.47
N LYS A 194 2.16 18.35 -7.68
CA LYS A 194 3.06 19.49 -7.89
C LYS A 194 4.50 19.02 -8.12
N TYR A 195 4.99 18.08 -7.32
CA TYR A 195 6.38 17.62 -7.41
C TYR A 195 6.63 16.58 -8.51
N VAL A 196 5.64 15.77 -8.84
CA VAL A 196 5.70 14.93 -10.05
C VAL A 196 5.80 15.80 -11.30
N ASP A 197 4.95 16.83 -11.42
CA ASP A 197 4.97 17.76 -12.56
C ASP A 197 6.30 18.51 -12.64
N MET A 198 6.80 19.00 -11.50
CA MET A 198 8.11 19.66 -11.43
C MET A 198 9.23 18.73 -11.92
N TYR A 199 9.22 17.45 -11.52
CA TYR A 199 10.22 16.50 -11.97
C TYR A 199 10.11 16.22 -13.47
N LEU A 200 8.90 16.05 -14.00
CA LEU A 200 8.66 15.80 -15.42
C LEU A 200 9.08 16.99 -16.29
N GLU A 201 8.87 18.21 -15.82
CA GLU A 201 9.23 19.43 -16.56
C GLU A 201 10.73 19.75 -16.48
N ARG A 202 11.36 19.59 -15.31
CA ARG A 202 12.69 20.12 -15.01
C ARG A 202 13.76 19.06 -14.79
N GLY A 203 13.35 17.81 -14.70
CA GLY A 203 14.22 16.68 -14.38
C GLY A 203 14.82 16.77 -12.97
N ARG A 204 15.68 15.82 -12.65
CA ARG A 204 16.34 15.72 -11.33
C ARG A 204 17.11 16.99 -10.93
N LYS A 205 17.78 17.66 -11.87
CA LYS A 205 18.57 18.87 -11.56
C LYS A 205 17.71 20.07 -11.16
N GLY A 206 16.48 20.14 -11.65
CA GLY A 206 15.53 21.20 -11.32
C GLY A 206 14.57 20.85 -10.18
N PHE A 207 14.67 19.65 -9.63
CA PHE A 207 13.82 19.18 -8.55
C PHE A 207 14.30 19.73 -7.20
N LYS A 208 13.43 20.45 -6.52
CA LYS A 208 13.71 20.99 -5.19
C LYS A 208 12.41 21.05 -4.39
N VAL A 209 12.38 20.36 -3.25
CA VAL A 209 11.24 20.38 -2.33
C VAL A 209 11.29 21.62 -1.46
N ASP A 210 10.17 22.33 -1.36
CA ASP A 210 9.98 23.44 -0.46
C ASP A 210 9.78 22.91 0.97
N LYS A 211 10.42 23.57 1.93
CA LYS A 211 10.26 23.22 3.33
C LYS A 211 8.80 23.37 3.79
N GLN A 212 8.11 24.41 3.32
CA GLN A 212 6.71 24.65 3.68
C GLN A 212 5.83 23.47 3.30
N ASP A 213 6.01 22.87 2.12
CA ASP A 213 5.21 21.68 1.72
C ASP A 213 5.48 20.46 2.61
N ILE A 214 6.71 20.29 3.13
CA ILE A 214 7.01 19.24 4.12
C ILE A 214 6.33 19.56 5.46
N ASP A 215 6.39 20.81 5.90
CA ASP A 215 5.74 21.26 7.13
C ASP A 215 4.21 21.06 7.03
N ASP A 216 3.61 21.46 5.91
CA ASP A 216 2.18 21.27 5.62
C ASP A 216 1.76 19.79 5.62
N LEU A 217 2.55 18.91 5.01
CA LEU A 217 2.32 17.46 5.07
C LEU A 217 2.41 16.91 6.50
N SER A 218 3.31 17.47 7.30
CA SER A 218 3.47 17.10 8.70
C SER A 218 2.27 17.57 9.54
N ASP A 219 1.79 18.78 9.31
CA ASP A 219 0.70 19.40 10.08
C ASP A 219 -0.65 18.78 9.75
N ILE A 220 -0.90 18.41 8.48
CA ILE A 220 -2.19 17.83 8.12
C ILE A 220 -2.46 16.50 8.78
N TYR A 221 -1.46 15.67 8.93
CA TYR A 221 -1.45 14.46 9.76
C TYR A 221 -0.13 13.69 9.67
N ASN A 222 0.45 13.40 10.83
CA ASN A 222 1.48 12.37 10.96
C ASN A 222 1.41 11.71 12.37
N ARG A 223 2.18 10.65 12.58
CA ARG A 223 2.30 9.94 13.86
C ARG A 223 3.63 10.25 14.54
N GLY A 224 3.85 11.53 14.84
CA GLY A 224 4.99 12.00 15.61
C GLY A 224 6.25 12.36 14.83
N ALA A 225 6.37 11.99 13.58
CA ALA A 225 7.32 12.44 12.56
C ALA A 225 7.23 11.55 11.31
N PHE A 226 7.89 11.95 10.22
CA PHE A 226 8.13 11.09 9.05
C PHE A 226 9.40 10.26 9.21
N THR A 227 9.44 9.13 8.50
CA THR A 227 10.64 8.33 8.28
C THR A 227 11.22 8.66 6.92
#